data_1fe50212022bbf83569fe0264582318f
#
_entry.id   1fe50212022bbf83569fe0264582318f
#
_cell.length_a   1.000
_cell.length_b   1.000
_cell.length_c   1.000
_cell.angle_alpha   90.00
_cell.angle_beta   90.00
_cell.angle_gamma   90.00
#
_symmetry.space_group_name_H-M   'P 1'
#
loop_
_entity.id
_entity.type
_entity.pdbx_description
1 polymer ?
#
loop_
_entity_poly.entity_id
_entity_poly.type
_entity_poly.pdbx_seq_one_letter_code
_entity_poly.pdbx_strand_id
1 'polypeptide(L)'
;VEFFGAKLLYVVDTHTHADHNSACKLMRERYGVKVVMHRATDAPYIDVRVDDGDEIRFGKQALKVIYTPGHTQDSMCLLFNDRIFTGDTLLIGGCGRTDLPGGSAEQQWDSLRRLQALANEFRVYPGHDYREAVSTLGDEKQKNPRLTIASRDEFIKFMTSRKPPLPRKIQEALEWNRTPIYRQRGLGEGI
;
A
#
# COMPACT_ATOMS: atom_id res chain seq x y z
N VAL A 1 9.67 -17.76 -9.90
CA VAL A 1 10.60 -17.90 -8.77
C VAL A 1 11.47 -19.12 -9.01
N GLU A 2 10.88 -20.30 -9.17
CA GLU A 2 11.62 -21.56 -9.45
C GLU A 2 12.47 -21.47 -10.71
N PHE A 3 11.93 -20.88 -11.79
CA PHE A 3 12.64 -20.69 -13.06
C PHE A 3 13.95 -19.91 -12.92
N PHE A 4 14.02 -18.97 -11.96
CA PHE A 4 15.22 -18.17 -11.71
C PHE A 4 16.11 -18.70 -10.57
N GLY A 5 15.77 -19.86 -9.97
CA GLY A 5 16.46 -20.39 -8.80
C GLY A 5 16.37 -19.45 -7.57
N ALA A 6 15.43 -18.51 -7.57
CA ALA A 6 15.26 -17.54 -6.50
C ALA A 6 14.32 -18.09 -5.41
N LYS A 7 14.66 -17.81 -4.14
CA LYS A 7 13.81 -18.11 -3.00
C LYS A 7 12.89 -16.92 -2.71
N LEU A 8 11.58 -17.13 -2.66
CA LEU A 8 10.64 -16.13 -2.18
C LEU A 8 10.75 -16.02 -0.64
N LEU A 9 11.07 -14.85 -0.14
CA LEU A 9 11.26 -14.60 1.29
C LEU A 9 10.03 -13.94 1.92
N TYR A 10 9.49 -12.94 1.25
CA TYR A 10 8.43 -12.09 1.75
C TYR A 10 7.36 -11.86 0.69
N VAL A 11 6.15 -11.61 1.17
CA VAL A 11 5.10 -10.88 0.45
C VAL A 11 4.76 -9.63 1.28
N VAL A 12 4.52 -8.51 0.62
CA VAL A 12 4.35 -7.22 1.29
C VAL A 12 3.06 -6.58 0.79
N ASP A 13 2.13 -6.27 1.69
CA ASP A 13 1.02 -5.37 1.40
C ASP A 13 1.39 -3.96 1.88
N THR A 14 1.18 -2.97 1.04
CA THR A 14 1.42 -1.55 1.38
C THR A 14 0.38 -1.00 2.35
N HIS A 15 -0.80 -1.62 2.40
CA HIS A 15 -1.93 -1.23 3.25
C HIS A 15 -3.01 -2.32 3.29
N THR A 16 -3.98 -2.20 4.19
CA THR A 16 -5.16 -3.07 4.22
C THR A 16 -6.14 -2.67 3.12
N HIS A 17 -6.35 -3.54 2.15
CA HIS A 17 -7.23 -3.28 1.01
C HIS A 17 -8.70 -3.39 1.38
N ALA A 18 -9.51 -2.46 0.85
CA ALA A 18 -10.97 -2.44 1.00
C ALA A 18 -11.72 -2.74 -0.31
N ASP A 19 -11.01 -2.89 -1.41
CA ASP A 19 -11.55 -3.07 -2.77
C ASP A 19 -11.36 -4.47 -3.33
N HIS A 20 -10.38 -5.22 -2.82
CA HIS A 20 -10.08 -6.61 -3.22
C HIS A 20 -9.45 -7.44 -2.10
N ASN A 21 -9.48 -8.76 -2.28
CA ASN A 21 -8.84 -9.72 -1.38
C ASN A 21 -7.33 -9.76 -1.65
N SER A 22 -6.52 -9.46 -0.63
CA SER A 22 -5.06 -9.63 -0.75
C SER A 22 -4.69 -11.11 -0.95
N ALA A 23 -3.71 -11.34 -1.82
CA ALA A 23 -3.13 -12.66 -2.04
C ALA A 23 -2.09 -13.05 -0.97
N CYS A 24 -1.73 -12.16 -0.05
CA CYS A 24 -0.67 -12.40 0.93
C CYS A 24 -0.93 -13.63 1.80
N LYS A 25 -2.18 -13.86 2.23
CA LYS A 25 -2.58 -15.07 2.95
C LYS A 25 -2.28 -16.35 2.16
N LEU A 26 -2.73 -16.38 0.90
CA LEU A 26 -2.55 -17.54 0.02
C LEU A 26 -1.07 -17.80 -0.27
N MET A 27 -0.29 -16.75 -0.47
CA MET A 27 1.15 -16.86 -0.68
C MET A 27 1.85 -17.42 0.57
N ARG A 28 1.46 -16.96 1.76
CA ARG A 28 1.96 -17.48 3.03
C ARG A 28 1.66 -18.97 3.20
N GLU A 29 0.42 -19.37 2.96
CA GLU A 29 -0.01 -20.78 3.08
C GLU A 29 0.70 -21.67 2.06
N ARG A 30 0.75 -21.25 0.79
CA ARG A 30 1.27 -22.07 -0.30
C ARG A 30 2.79 -22.19 -0.30
N TYR A 31 3.51 -21.12 0.04
CA TYR A 31 4.96 -21.04 -0.11
C TYR A 31 5.72 -20.87 1.20
N GLY A 32 5.03 -20.77 2.34
CA GLY A 32 5.67 -20.57 3.65
C GLY A 32 6.41 -19.25 3.78
N VAL A 33 6.07 -18.24 2.95
CA VAL A 33 6.71 -16.92 2.96
C VAL A 33 6.16 -16.06 4.10
N LYS A 34 6.95 -15.11 4.56
CA LYS A 34 6.52 -14.18 5.61
C LYS A 34 5.72 -13.02 5.00
N VAL A 35 4.60 -12.68 5.62
CA VAL A 35 3.81 -11.50 5.27
C VAL A 35 4.32 -10.31 6.07
N VAL A 36 4.58 -9.20 5.36
CA VAL A 36 5.08 -7.94 5.92
C VAL A 36 4.05 -6.84 5.71
N MET A 37 3.71 -6.12 6.76
CA MET A 37 2.89 -4.89 6.72
C MET A 37 3.35 -3.89 7.77
N HIS A 38 2.87 -2.66 7.68
CA HIS A 38 3.12 -1.65 8.70
C HIS A 38 2.49 -2.06 10.04
N ARG A 39 3.13 -1.67 11.16
CA ARG A 39 2.70 -2.00 12.53
C ARG A 39 1.27 -1.58 12.84
N ALA A 40 0.78 -0.49 12.24
CA ALA A 40 -0.56 0.01 12.45
C ALA A 40 -1.67 -0.87 11.87
N THR A 41 -1.34 -1.92 11.10
CA THR A 41 -2.36 -2.85 10.58
C THR A 41 -3.02 -3.66 11.69
N ASP A 42 -4.32 -3.86 11.58
CA ASP A 42 -5.10 -4.78 12.42
C ASP A 42 -5.21 -6.20 11.83
N ALA A 43 -4.59 -6.45 10.67
CA ALA A 43 -4.56 -7.76 10.05
C ALA A 43 -3.84 -8.79 10.94
N PRO A 44 -4.47 -9.94 11.29
CA PRO A 44 -3.96 -10.85 12.29
C PRO A 44 -2.93 -11.88 11.76
N TYR A 45 -2.72 -11.93 10.44
CA TYR A 45 -1.87 -12.93 9.79
C TYR A 45 -0.47 -12.43 9.44
N ILE A 46 -0.05 -11.30 10.00
CA ILE A 46 1.22 -10.66 9.69
C ILE A 46 2.36 -11.27 10.49
N ASP A 47 3.41 -11.70 9.79
CA ASP A 47 4.59 -12.29 10.41
C ASP A 47 5.65 -11.24 10.80
N VAL A 48 5.75 -10.16 10.03
CA VAL A 48 6.70 -9.07 10.26
C VAL A 48 5.98 -7.74 10.22
N ARG A 49 6.02 -7.01 11.33
CA ARG A 49 5.47 -5.66 11.46
C ARG A 49 6.61 -4.66 11.39
N VAL A 50 6.52 -3.72 10.46
CA VAL A 50 7.54 -2.69 10.22
C VAL A 50 7.05 -1.31 10.63
N ASP A 51 8.00 -0.46 10.98
CA ASP A 51 7.78 0.95 11.31
C ASP A 51 8.43 1.87 10.27
N ASP A 52 8.19 3.15 10.42
CA ASP A 52 8.82 4.18 9.62
C ASP A 52 10.35 4.13 9.71
N GLY A 53 11.00 4.14 8.56
CA GLY A 53 12.46 4.07 8.46
C GLY A 53 13.06 2.67 8.52
N ASP A 54 12.26 1.64 8.84
CA ASP A 54 12.72 0.25 8.83
C ASP A 54 13.15 -0.21 7.44
N GLU A 55 13.94 -1.28 7.41
CA GLU A 55 14.41 -1.91 6.19
C GLU A 55 13.95 -3.38 6.08
N ILE A 56 13.26 -3.71 4.99
CA ILE A 56 12.94 -5.10 4.63
C ILE A 56 14.07 -5.63 3.77
N ARG A 57 14.95 -6.44 4.37
CA ARG A 57 16.18 -6.94 3.73
C ARG A 57 15.93 -8.23 2.96
N PHE A 58 16.46 -8.30 1.72
CA PHE A 58 16.44 -9.50 0.88
C PHE A 58 17.76 -9.62 0.10
N GLY A 59 18.54 -10.62 0.42
CA GLY A 59 19.90 -10.77 -0.08
C GLY A 59 20.78 -9.57 0.32
N LYS A 60 21.39 -8.91 -0.66
CA LYS A 60 22.20 -7.71 -0.45
C LYS A 60 21.40 -6.39 -0.59
N GLN A 61 20.11 -6.48 -0.79
CA GLN A 61 19.23 -5.35 -1.05
C GLN A 61 18.27 -5.11 0.13
N ALA A 62 17.68 -3.92 0.18
CA ALA A 62 16.65 -3.57 1.15
C ALA A 62 15.60 -2.64 0.55
N LEU A 63 14.35 -2.82 0.96
CA LEU A 63 13.29 -1.83 0.79
C LEU A 63 13.25 -0.98 2.06
N LYS A 64 13.34 0.34 1.92
CA LYS A 64 13.16 1.26 3.04
C LYS A 64 11.68 1.62 3.19
N VAL A 65 11.16 1.48 4.38
CA VAL A 65 9.77 1.81 4.72
C VAL A 65 9.62 3.31 4.94
N ILE A 66 8.59 3.89 4.35
CA ILE A 66 8.13 5.25 4.62
C ILE A 66 6.67 5.14 5.05
N TYR A 67 6.37 5.41 6.32
CA TYR A 67 5.00 5.39 6.82
C TYR A 67 4.23 6.58 6.27
N THR A 68 3.12 6.31 5.60
CA THR A 68 2.32 7.29 4.86
C THR A 68 0.81 7.10 5.11
N PRO A 69 0.35 7.26 6.36
CA PRO A 69 -1.07 7.08 6.70
C PRO A 69 -1.94 8.12 5.98
N GLY A 70 -3.21 7.79 5.80
CA GLY A 70 -4.19 8.70 5.21
C GLY A 70 -5.20 8.01 4.31
N HIS A 71 -4.78 7.22 3.32
CA HIS A 71 -5.69 6.31 2.61
C HIS A 71 -6.21 5.23 3.57
N THR A 72 -5.32 4.59 4.29
CA THR A 72 -5.60 3.77 5.46
C THR A 72 -4.64 4.14 6.59
N GLN A 73 -4.95 3.71 7.83
CA GLN A 73 -4.08 3.95 8.98
C GLN A 73 -2.72 3.23 8.85
N ASP A 74 -2.67 2.12 8.15
CA ASP A 74 -1.49 1.28 7.98
C ASP A 74 -0.76 1.49 6.64
N SER A 75 -1.13 2.51 5.87
CA SER A 75 -0.50 2.81 4.58
C SER A 75 0.99 3.11 4.73
N MET A 76 1.80 2.48 3.90
CA MET A 76 3.24 2.74 3.77
C MET A 76 3.67 2.75 2.31
N CYS A 77 4.72 3.50 2.01
CA CYS A 77 5.45 3.44 0.76
C CYS A 77 6.76 2.68 0.97
N LEU A 78 7.28 2.08 -0.09
CA LEU A 78 8.53 1.34 -0.07
C LEU A 78 9.51 1.95 -1.07
N LEU A 79 10.65 2.42 -0.57
CA LEU A 79 11.71 3.00 -1.39
C LEU A 79 12.76 1.94 -1.72
N PHE A 80 13.11 1.84 -2.99
CA PHE A 80 14.12 0.89 -3.48
C PHE A 80 14.94 1.51 -4.61
N ASN A 81 16.22 1.76 -4.35
CA ASN A 81 17.14 2.37 -5.32
C ASN A 81 16.57 3.67 -5.93
N ASP A 82 16.19 3.63 -7.21
CA ASP A 82 15.69 4.74 -8.02
C ASP A 82 14.14 4.81 -8.10
N ARG A 83 13.42 4.01 -7.29
CA ARG A 83 11.97 3.86 -7.38
C ARG A 83 11.27 3.83 -6.03
N ILE A 84 9.99 4.19 -6.06
CA ILE A 84 9.12 4.15 -4.91
C ILE A 84 7.81 3.43 -5.25
N PHE A 85 7.44 2.45 -4.45
CA PHE A 85 6.14 1.77 -4.49
C PHE A 85 5.22 2.51 -3.52
N THR A 86 4.22 3.20 -4.03
CA THR A 86 3.43 4.16 -3.25
C THR A 86 2.11 3.60 -2.75
N GLY A 87 1.76 2.36 -3.12
CA GLY A 87 0.43 1.85 -2.83
C GLY A 87 -0.63 2.86 -3.26
N ASP A 88 -1.60 3.11 -2.39
CA ASP A 88 -2.67 4.08 -2.64
C ASP A 88 -2.42 5.45 -1.97
N THR A 89 -1.24 5.67 -1.38
CA THR A 89 -0.88 7.01 -0.89
C THR A 89 -0.77 7.99 -2.04
N LEU A 90 -0.02 7.64 -3.09
CA LEU A 90 0.13 8.45 -4.30
C LEU A 90 -0.17 7.60 -5.52
N LEU A 91 -1.15 8.03 -6.31
CA LEU A 91 -1.50 7.47 -7.62
C LEU A 91 -1.04 8.43 -8.71
N ILE A 92 -0.81 7.93 -9.92
CA ILE A 92 -0.44 8.79 -11.05
C ILE A 92 -1.61 9.71 -11.39
N GLY A 93 -1.38 11.02 -11.25
CA GLY A 93 -2.40 12.06 -11.41
C GLY A 93 -3.47 12.07 -10.31
N GLY A 94 -3.21 11.48 -9.13
CA GLY A 94 -4.15 11.43 -8.02
C GLY A 94 -3.55 10.93 -6.71
N CYS A 95 -4.41 10.60 -5.77
CA CYS A 95 -4.09 9.89 -4.54
C CYS A 95 -5.26 8.99 -4.14
N GLY A 96 -5.03 8.06 -3.23
CA GLY A 96 -6.07 7.23 -2.64
C GLY A 96 -7.16 8.06 -1.96
N ARG A 97 -8.37 7.52 -1.91
CA ARG A 97 -9.49 8.10 -1.17
C ARG A 97 -9.24 8.00 0.34
N THR A 98 -9.88 8.88 1.11
CA THR A 98 -9.68 8.95 2.56
C THR A 98 -10.98 8.82 3.36
N ASP A 99 -12.06 8.44 2.70
CA ASP A 99 -13.41 8.35 3.26
C ASP A 99 -13.83 6.90 3.61
N LEU A 100 -12.90 5.94 3.49
CA LEU A 100 -13.09 4.56 3.95
C LEU A 100 -12.63 4.38 5.41
N PRO A 101 -13.03 3.29 6.09
CA PRO A 101 -12.62 3.04 7.47
C PRO A 101 -11.10 3.08 7.68
N GLY A 102 -10.64 3.93 8.59
CA GLY A 102 -9.22 4.17 8.86
C GLY A 102 -8.58 5.25 7.97
N GLY A 103 -9.34 5.88 7.07
CA GLY A 103 -8.87 6.99 6.26
C GLY A 103 -8.88 8.34 6.99
N SER A 104 -7.95 9.24 6.62
CA SER A 104 -7.88 10.62 7.11
C SER A 104 -7.29 11.53 6.04
N ALA A 105 -8.02 12.57 5.68
CA ALA A 105 -7.55 13.57 4.71
C ALA A 105 -6.37 14.38 5.28
N GLU A 106 -6.33 14.62 6.57
CA GLU A 106 -5.26 15.33 7.27
C GLU A 106 -3.94 14.55 7.18
N GLN A 107 -3.98 13.26 7.53
CA GLN A 107 -2.81 12.39 7.44
C GLN A 107 -2.37 12.18 5.98
N GLN A 108 -3.33 12.07 5.06
CA GLN A 108 -3.03 11.95 3.63
C GLN A 108 -2.28 13.18 3.12
N TRP A 109 -2.66 14.39 3.54
CA TRP A 109 -1.93 15.60 3.21
C TRP A 109 -0.49 15.53 3.71
N ASP A 110 -0.29 15.21 4.98
CA ASP A 110 1.05 15.16 5.59
C ASP A 110 1.93 14.10 4.90
N SER A 111 1.35 12.95 4.58
CA SER A 111 2.01 11.88 3.84
C SER A 111 2.42 12.31 2.43
N LEU A 112 1.55 13.00 1.70
CA LEU A 112 1.87 13.53 0.37
C LEU A 112 2.96 14.60 0.43
N ARG A 113 2.96 15.50 1.43
CA ARG A 113 4.06 16.49 1.62
C ARG A 113 5.39 15.79 1.90
N ARG A 114 5.35 14.70 2.64
CA ARG A 114 6.51 13.88 2.92
C ARG A 114 7.10 13.28 1.64
N LEU A 115 6.27 12.74 0.75
CA LEU A 115 6.72 12.25 -0.55
C LEU A 115 7.24 13.37 -1.45
N GLN A 116 6.65 14.56 -1.41
CA GLN A 116 7.13 15.71 -2.17
C GLN A 116 8.53 16.19 -1.74
N ALA A 117 8.98 15.89 -0.53
CA ALA A 117 10.33 16.21 -0.08
C ALA A 117 11.41 15.28 -0.66
N LEU A 118 11.02 14.16 -1.26
CA LEU A 118 11.95 13.23 -1.89
C LEU A 118 12.46 13.76 -3.24
N ALA A 119 13.53 13.17 -3.76
CA ALA A 119 14.16 13.54 -5.04
C ALA A 119 13.19 13.33 -6.23
N ASN A 120 13.30 14.19 -7.24
CA ASN A 120 12.38 14.18 -8.38
C ASN A 120 12.54 12.96 -9.29
N GLU A 121 13.73 12.36 -9.29
CA GLU A 121 14.13 11.26 -10.16
C GLU A 121 13.49 9.92 -9.78
N PHE A 122 12.92 9.81 -8.58
CA PHE A 122 12.27 8.57 -8.18
C PHE A 122 11.10 8.22 -9.09
N ARG A 123 11.14 7.02 -9.67
CA ARG A 123 10.03 6.45 -10.42
C ARG A 123 8.93 6.00 -9.47
N VAL A 124 7.71 6.42 -9.74
CA VAL A 124 6.52 6.09 -8.94
C VAL A 124 5.83 4.87 -9.49
N TYR A 125 5.65 3.87 -8.64
CA TYR A 125 4.89 2.65 -8.91
C TYR A 125 3.69 2.61 -7.94
N PRO A 126 2.49 2.99 -8.39
CA PRO A 126 1.29 3.03 -7.56
C PRO A 126 0.65 1.66 -7.37
N GLY A 127 -0.29 1.56 -6.41
CA GLY A 127 -1.09 0.35 -6.21
C GLY A 127 -2.11 0.09 -7.30
N HIS A 128 -2.59 1.15 -7.98
CA HIS A 128 -3.56 1.05 -9.07
C HIS A 128 -3.09 1.79 -10.32
N ASP A 129 -3.37 1.17 -11.47
CA ASP A 129 -3.09 1.68 -12.81
C ASP A 129 -4.38 2.26 -13.44
N TYR A 130 -4.72 3.50 -13.06
CA TYR A 130 -5.89 4.18 -13.62
C TYR A 130 -5.59 5.02 -14.87
N ARG A 131 -4.32 5.31 -15.16
CA ARG A 131 -3.90 6.19 -16.27
C ARG A 131 -2.64 5.67 -16.93
N GLU A 132 -1.54 5.70 -16.19
CA GLU A 132 -0.22 5.27 -16.62
C GLU A 132 0.38 4.37 -15.55
N ALA A 133 1.18 3.39 -15.95
CA ALA A 133 1.77 2.41 -15.04
C ALA A 133 2.95 2.99 -14.23
N VAL A 134 3.64 3.99 -14.74
CA VAL A 134 4.83 4.59 -14.14
C VAL A 134 4.90 6.08 -14.44
N SER A 135 5.29 6.86 -13.41
CA SER A 135 5.59 8.29 -13.51
C SER A 135 6.88 8.59 -12.74
N THR A 136 7.26 9.85 -12.62
CA THR A 136 8.32 10.30 -11.71
C THR A 136 7.73 11.19 -10.62
N LEU A 137 8.39 11.26 -9.45
CA LEU A 137 7.97 12.22 -8.43
C LEU A 137 8.03 13.66 -8.94
N GLY A 138 8.98 13.98 -9.81
CA GLY A 138 9.08 15.29 -10.44
C GLY A 138 7.87 15.63 -11.29
N ASP A 139 7.40 14.69 -12.11
CA ASP A 139 6.17 14.85 -12.89
C ASP A 139 4.93 14.98 -12.01
N GLU A 140 4.81 14.12 -11.00
CA GLU A 140 3.68 14.17 -10.08
C GLU A 140 3.64 15.49 -9.29
N LYS A 141 4.76 16.01 -8.82
CA LYS A 141 4.83 17.32 -8.15
C LYS A 141 4.32 18.46 -9.01
N GLN A 142 4.52 18.37 -10.32
CA GLN A 142 4.11 19.41 -11.27
C GLN A 142 2.69 19.24 -11.80
N LYS A 143 2.26 18.00 -12.06
CA LYS A 143 1.06 17.70 -12.84
C LYS A 143 -0.08 17.09 -12.01
N ASN A 144 0.24 16.49 -10.84
CA ASN A 144 -0.77 15.82 -10.02
C ASN A 144 -1.65 16.85 -9.31
N PRO A 145 -2.96 16.89 -9.60
CA PRO A 145 -3.87 17.89 -9.04
C PRO A 145 -4.07 17.75 -7.51
N ARG A 146 -3.58 16.68 -6.87
CA ARG A 146 -3.59 16.53 -5.41
C ARG A 146 -2.34 17.11 -4.76
N LEU A 147 -1.21 17.04 -5.46
CA LEU A 147 0.05 17.61 -5.00
C LEU A 147 0.15 19.11 -5.24
N THR A 148 -0.58 19.65 -6.22
CA THR A 148 -0.60 21.07 -6.56
C THR A 148 -1.60 21.90 -5.76
N ILE A 149 -2.45 21.29 -4.92
CA ILE A 149 -3.31 22.05 -3.97
C ILE A 149 -2.41 22.84 -3.02
N ALA A 150 -2.69 24.14 -2.90
CA ALA A 150 -1.78 25.07 -2.24
C ALA A 150 -1.80 24.97 -0.70
N SER A 151 -2.95 24.67 -0.09
CA SER A 151 -3.09 24.64 1.35
C SER A 151 -3.67 23.34 1.88
N ARG A 152 -3.37 23.06 3.15
CA ARG A 152 -3.89 21.89 3.88
C ARG A 152 -5.41 21.93 3.96
N ASP A 153 -5.98 23.08 4.27
CA ASP A 153 -7.43 23.23 4.44
C ASP A 153 -8.18 23.02 3.10
N GLU A 154 -7.63 23.53 2.01
CA GLU A 154 -8.19 23.29 0.67
C GLU A 154 -8.14 21.81 0.30
N PHE A 155 -7.04 21.10 0.62
CA PHE A 155 -6.92 19.67 0.37
C PHE A 155 -7.94 18.88 1.20
N ILE A 156 -8.05 19.16 2.49
CA ILE A 156 -9.01 18.49 3.39
C ILE A 156 -10.44 18.73 2.89
N LYS A 157 -10.79 19.99 2.60
CA LYS A 157 -12.10 20.35 2.02
C LYS A 157 -12.39 19.60 0.72
N PHE A 158 -11.40 19.54 -0.17
CA PHE A 158 -11.52 18.80 -1.42
C PHE A 158 -11.77 17.31 -1.19
N MET A 159 -10.98 16.66 -0.33
CA MET A 159 -11.08 15.22 -0.06
C MET A 159 -12.39 14.86 0.65
N THR A 160 -12.84 15.66 1.62
CA THR A 160 -14.06 15.41 2.40
C THR A 160 -15.35 15.75 1.65
N SER A 161 -15.30 16.65 0.67
CA SER A 161 -16.47 16.98 -0.17
C SER A 161 -16.82 15.88 -1.18
N ARG A 162 -15.89 14.98 -1.46
CA ARG A 162 -16.08 13.89 -2.42
C ARG A 162 -16.58 12.64 -1.72
N LYS A 163 -17.64 12.07 -2.28
CA LYS A 163 -18.21 10.79 -1.81
C LYS A 163 -18.33 9.84 -3.02
N PRO A 164 -17.21 9.30 -3.51
CA PRO A 164 -17.28 8.33 -4.59
C PRO A 164 -18.01 7.07 -4.12
N PRO A 165 -18.67 6.31 -5.01
CA PRO A 165 -19.32 5.08 -4.63
C PRO A 165 -18.36 4.15 -3.90
N LEU A 166 -18.88 3.39 -2.93
CA LEU A 166 -18.07 2.40 -2.22
C LEU A 166 -17.60 1.30 -3.18
N PRO A 167 -16.44 0.69 -2.94
CA PRO A 167 -16.02 -0.50 -3.67
C PRO A 167 -17.10 -1.58 -3.59
N ARG A 168 -17.40 -2.24 -4.72
CA ARG A 168 -18.48 -3.21 -4.80
C ARG A 168 -18.34 -4.37 -3.80
N LYS A 169 -17.14 -4.75 -3.46
CA LYS A 169 -16.81 -5.87 -2.58
C LYS A 169 -16.21 -5.44 -1.24
N ILE A 170 -16.48 -4.22 -0.79
CA ILE A 170 -15.83 -3.66 0.41
C ILE A 170 -15.99 -4.56 1.65
N GLN A 171 -17.18 -5.11 1.89
CA GLN A 171 -17.41 -5.97 3.05
C GLN A 171 -16.63 -7.28 2.95
N GLU A 172 -16.70 -7.95 1.79
CA GLU A 172 -15.97 -9.19 1.51
C GLU A 172 -14.46 -8.98 1.63
N ALA A 173 -13.93 -7.88 1.06
CA ALA A 173 -12.50 -7.57 1.09
C ALA A 173 -12.02 -7.25 2.51
N LEU A 174 -12.74 -6.44 3.27
CA LEU A 174 -12.38 -6.12 4.65
C LEU A 174 -12.46 -7.35 5.56
N GLU A 175 -13.48 -8.19 5.40
CA GLU A 175 -13.58 -9.45 6.13
C GLU A 175 -12.39 -10.36 5.80
N TRP A 176 -12.12 -10.58 4.51
CA TRP A 176 -10.97 -11.36 4.08
C TRP A 176 -9.66 -10.84 4.65
N ASN A 177 -9.39 -9.56 4.50
CA ASN A 177 -8.09 -8.96 4.84
C ASN A 177 -7.88 -8.78 6.36
N ARG A 178 -8.94 -8.86 7.17
CA ARG A 178 -8.90 -8.73 8.63
C ARG A 178 -9.18 -10.03 9.39
N THR A 179 -9.42 -11.13 8.70
CA THR A 179 -9.69 -12.42 9.33
C THR A 179 -8.42 -13.26 9.44
N PRO A 180 -8.20 -14.00 10.55
CA PRO A 180 -7.10 -14.94 10.67
C PRO A 180 -7.12 -16.01 9.58
N ILE A 181 -5.96 -16.58 9.29
CA ILE A 181 -5.84 -17.77 8.46
C ILE A 181 -6.41 -18.96 9.27
N TYR A 182 -7.59 -19.40 8.94
CA TYR A 182 -8.06 -20.69 9.42
C TYR A 182 -7.47 -21.78 8.53
N ARG A 183 -6.59 -22.63 9.06
CA ARG A 183 -6.32 -23.91 8.40
C ARG A 183 -7.66 -24.61 8.23
N GLN A 184 -8.17 -24.72 7.04
CA GLN A 184 -9.23 -25.66 6.74
C GLN A 184 -8.66 -27.06 7.05
N ARG A 185 -9.03 -27.62 8.19
CA ARG A 185 -8.84 -29.05 8.44
C ARG A 185 -9.75 -29.76 7.45
N GLY A 186 -9.14 -30.41 6.47
CA GLY A 186 -9.82 -31.38 5.62
C GLY A 186 -10.37 -30.82 4.30
N LEU A 187 -9.51 -30.63 3.31
CA LEU A 187 -9.79 -31.12 1.99
C LEU A 187 -8.81 -32.27 1.77
N GLY A 188 -9.39 -33.46 1.79
CA GLY A 188 -8.71 -34.74 1.78
C GLY A 188 -7.71 -34.85 0.64
N GLU A 189 -6.69 -35.62 0.92
CA GLU A 189 -5.93 -36.39 -0.05
C GLU A 189 -6.94 -37.06 -0.99
N GLY A 190 -6.93 -36.63 -2.23
CA GLY A 190 -7.82 -37.19 -3.25
C GLY A 190 -7.41 -36.72 -4.62
N ILE A 191 -6.58 -37.56 -5.21
CA ILE A 191 -6.14 -37.74 -6.59
C ILE A 191 -4.87 -37.01 -6.99
#